data_e36edf88f1a420ac7579b8fc44005bba
#
_entry.id   e36edf88f1a420ac7579b8fc44005bba
#
_cell.length_a   1.000
_cell.length_b   1.000
_cell.length_c   1.000
_cell.angle_alpha   90.00
_cell.angle_beta   90.00
_cell.angle_gamma   90.00
#
_symmetry.space_group_name_H-M   'P 1'
#
loop_
_entity.id
_entity.type
_entity.pdbx_description
1 polymer ?
#
loop_
_entity_poly.entity_id
_entity_poly.type
_entity_poly.pdbx_seq_one_letter_code
_entity_poly.pdbx_strand_id
1 'polypeptide(L)'
;MKTFPEIPDSPAGRQLGWYLERVSSAGEGASEAELDARCALNMSVRAPFPYRHEVMSGGWERCNRSYGDFKVASVVQVSDLQVKVRLESPGDKKFTLSIEVEDREPHRITVLTRDRILDFDVVSREATLADAAVLADIERRCPIVLSDGVTMTIDRGDDYFAFTRLMDDFLVALGFVNGKPAGVNVAALHTVRVGGRDYRINAFAHLRILPEHQKKGLWGAINRVFDEKYPEGSSDGSTAYPSVDNAAMLRGFAGAPRWSTHQIRAQLPCAPLAGPQVGRPATPRDAPRIVEILNATHESDEMYLPYTVESFTARVERSPRDYCWERVRMTDRAVVGVWPAGDSVRFIIESSGNRVESRRGLALDWGFLPGAEDEFAALLCAQCGWLAGRGLDRLSVFTSEASHGYERVRAMAIELERFVVISFGIPEPLGAAARGLYVDPIYF
;
A
#
# COMPACT_ATOMS: atom_id res chain seq x y z
N MET A 1 12.37 -35.70 -15.96
CA MET A 1 10.97 -35.33 -15.71
C MET A 1 10.49 -36.05 -14.47
N LYS A 2 9.96 -35.32 -13.52
CA LYS A 2 9.37 -35.89 -12.28
C LYS A 2 7.97 -36.37 -12.64
N THR A 3 7.67 -37.66 -12.51
CA THR A 3 6.34 -38.19 -12.75
C THR A 3 5.54 -38.23 -11.47
N PHE A 4 4.26 -38.00 -11.55
CA PHE A 4 3.34 -37.97 -10.41
C PHE A 4 2.24 -39.03 -10.65
N PRO A 5 2.52 -40.31 -10.37
CA PRO A 5 1.62 -41.41 -10.71
C PRO A 5 0.28 -41.36 -9.95
N GLU A 6 0.18 -40.59 -8.88
CA GLU A 6 -1.04 -40.39 -8.09
C GLU A 6 -2.05 -39.44 -8.73
N ILE A 7 -1.64 -38.70 -9.77
CA ILE A 7 -2.52 -37.73 -10.42
C ILE A 7 -3.47 -38.49 -11.40
N PRO A 8 -4.78 -38.27 -11.30
CA PRO A 8 -5.73 -38.91 -12.15
C PRO A 8 -5.58 -38.51 -13.63
N ASP A 9 -5.83 -39.42 -14.54
CA ASP A 9 -5.88 -39.14 -15.98
C ASP A 9 -7.24 -38.52 -16.37
N SER A 10 -7.48 -37.33 -15.86
CA SER A 10 -8.62 -36.49 -16.19
C SER A 10 -8.15 -35.17 -16.83
N PRO A 11 -9.01 -34.39 -17.49
CA PRO A 11 -8.65 -33.07 -18.00
C PRO A 11 -7.96 -32.19 -16.95
N ALA A 12 -8.52 -32.06 -15.76
CA ALA A 12 -7.93 -31.30 -14.67
C ALA A 12 -6.63 -31.94 -14.15
N GLY A 13 -6.57 -33.26 -14.06
CA GLY A 13 -5.37 -33.97 -13.63
C GLY A 13 -4.20 -33.79 -14.59
N ARG A 14 -4.41 -33.84 -15.92
CA ARG A 14 -3.35 -33.55 -16.92
C ARG A 14 -2.80 -32.13 -16.77
N GLN A 15 -3.65 -31.15 -16.53
CA GLN A 15 -3.21 -29.76 -16.29
C GLN A 15 -2.46 -29.62 -14.95
N LEU A 16 -2.91 -30.32 -13.90
CA LEU A 16 -2.20 -30.37 -12.63
C LEU A 16 -0.81 -30.98 -12.78
N GLY A 17 -0.69 -32.10 -13.49
CA GLY A 17 0.60 -32.76 -13.77
C GLY A 17 1.59 -31.82 -14.46
N TRP A 18 1.14 -31.15 -15.51
CA TRP A 18 1.93 -30.12 -16.19
C TRP A 18 2.36 -28.99 -15.24
N TYR A 19 1.43 -28.45 -14.45
CA TYR A 19 1.73 -27.37 -13.51
C TYR A 19 2.79 -27.79 -12.49
N LEU A 20 2.62 -28.96 -11.86
CA LEU A 20 3.56 -29.49 -10.87
C LEU A 20 4.93 -29.77 -11.46
N GLU A 21 5.00 -30.25 -12.69
CA GLU A 21 6.27 -30.43 -13.40
C GLU A 21 6.99 -29.09 -13.57
N ARG A 22 6.30 -28.05 -14.02
CA ARG A 22 6.87 -26.71 -14.21
C ARG A 22 7.32 -26.08 -12.90
N VAL A 23 6.57 -26.24 -11.84
CA VAL A 23 6.94 -25.73 -10.51
C VAL A 23 8.13 -26.48 -9.91
N SER A 24 8.34 -27.76 -10.24
CA SER A 24 9.46 -28.57 -9.76
C SER A 24 10.74 -28.39 -10.57
N SER A 25 10.68 -27.91 -11.81
CA SER A 25 11.86 -27.68 -12.64
C SER A 25 12.53 -26.36 -12.28
N ALA A 26 13.78 -26.45 -11.82
CA ALA A 26 14.53 -25.29 -11.36
C ALA A 26 14.75 -24.26 -12.48
N GLY A 27 13.98 -23.19 -12.46
CA GLY A 27 14.25 -21.97 -13.23
C GLY A 27 13.68 -21.89 -14.64
N GLU A 28 13.04 -22.91 -15.15
CA GLU A 28 12.59 -22.92 -16.55
C GLU A 28 11.12 -22.49 -16.73
N GLY A 29 10.38 -22.00 -15.84
CA GLY A 29 9.01 -21.53 -16.04
C GLY A 29 8.28 -22.08 -17.29
N ALA A 30 7.09 -21.64 -17.58
CA ALA A 30 6.41 -21.93 -18.84
C ALA A 30 6.64 -20.79 -19.83
N SER A 31 6.84 -21.14 -21.11
CA SER A 31 6.87 -20.16 -22.20
C SER A 31 5.49 -19.53 -22.40
N GLU A 32 5.44 -18.35 -23.03
CA GLU A 32 4.20 -17.67 -23.37
C GLU A 32 3.25 -18.55 -24.17
N ALA A 33 3.79 -19.26 -25.16
CA ALA A 33 3.02 -20.21 -26.00
C ALA A 33 2.42 -21.36 -25.18
N GLU A 34 3.15 -21.87 -24.17
CA GLU A 34 2.62 -22.88 -23.26
C GLU A 34 1.52 -22.35 -22.36
N LEU A 35 1.67 -21.12 -21.85
CA LEU A 35 0.64 -20.47 -21.06
C LEU A 35 -0.63 -20.24 -21.89
N ASP A 36 -0.50 -19.84 -23.16
CA ASP A 36 -1.63 -19.68 -24.07
C ASP A 36 -2.35 -20.97 -24.36
N ALA A 37 -1.60 -22.04 -24.48
CA ALA A 37 -2.18 -23.38 -24.75
C ALA A 37 -2.86 -24.00 -23.52
N ARG A 38 -2.42 -23.62 -22.27
CA ARG A 38 -2.79 -24.30 -21.04
C ARG A 38 -3.66 -23.48 -20.08
N CYS A 39 -3.68 -22.15 -20.23
CA CYS A 39 -4.41 -21.25 -19.34
C CYS A 39 -5.46 -20.45 -20.12
N ALA A 40 -6.66 -20.36 -19.61
CA ALA A 40 -7.70 -19.51 -20.20
C ALA A 40 -7.34 -18.03 -20.08
N LEU A 41 -7.81 -17.21 -21.03
CA LEU A 41 -7.56 -15.76 -21.03
C LEU A 41 -8.13 -15.07 -19.78
N ASN A 42 -9.25 -15.59 -19.28
CA ASN A 42 -9.94 -15.12 -18.07
C ASN A 42 -9.62 -15.96 -16.83
N MET A 43 -8.47 -16.62 -16.81
CA MET A 43 -8.06 -17.46 -15.70
C MET A 43 -8.05 -16.65 -14.39
N SER A 44 -8.83 -17.09 -13.41
CA SER A 44 -8.78 -16.57 -12.06
C SER A 44 -7.62 -17.24 -11.32
N VAL A 45 -6.63 -16.43 -10.99
CA VAL A 45 -5.66 -16.75 -9.94
C VAL A 45 -6.12 -15.97 -8.73
N ARG A 46 -6.27 -16.59 -7.57
CA ARG A 46 -6.50 -15.86 -6.32
C ARG A 46 -5.29 -14.97 -5.98
N ALA A 47 -5.16 -13.92 -6.75
CA ALA A 47 -4.34 -12.75 -6.52
C ALA A 47 -5.02 -11.60 -7.26
N PRO A 48 -4.97 -10.36 -6.77
CA PRO A 48 -5.74 -9.24 -7.33
C PRO A 48 -5.23 -8.75 -8.70
N PHE A 49 -4.70 -9.61 -9.56
CA PHE A 49 -4.02 -9.21 -10.79
C PHE A 49 -4.66 -9.87 -12.01
N PRO A 50 -5.20 -9.08 -12.96
CA PRO A 50 -5.87 -9.57 -14.17
C PRO A 50 -4.90 -10.07 -15.25
N TYR A 51 -3.59 -10.14 -14.98
CA TYR A 51 -2.59 -10.44 -16.03
C TYR A 51 -2.03 -11.85 -15.89
N ARG A 52 -2.65 -12.79 -16.63
CA ARG A 52 -2.26 -14.20 -16.73
C ARG A 52 -0.74 -14.40 -16.91
N HIS A 53 -0.15 -13.73 -17.90
CA HIS A 53 1.28 -13.87 -18.22
C HIS A 53 2.18 -13.35 -17.12
N GLU A 54 1.84 -12.22 -16.55
CA GLU A 54 2.64 -11.56 -15.52
C GLU A 54 2.61 -12.30 -14.19
N VAL A 55 1.46 -12.83 -13.81
CA VAL A 55 1.32 -13.63 -12.58
C VAL A 55 2.03 -14.97 -12.73
N MET A 56 1.92 -15.61 -13.89
CA MET A 56 2.54 -16.91 -14.11
C MET A 56 4.06 -16.81 -14.29
N SER A 57 4.58 -15.86 -15.06
CA SER A 57 6.03 -15.70 -15.26
C SER A 57 6.79 -15.33 -13.98
N GLY A 58 6.30 -14.35 -13.20
CA GLY A 58 6.88 -14.00 -11.90
C GLY A 58 6.55 -15.00 -10.78
N GLY A 59 5.52 -15.81 -10.96
CA GLY A 59 5.05 -16.84 -10.04
C GLY A 59 5.94 -18.08 -10.00
N TRP A 60 6.56 -18.49 -11.14
CA TRP A 60 7.39 -19.68 -11.23
C TRP A 60 8.60 -19.65 -10.29
N GLU A 61 9.39 -18.57 -10.29
CA GLU A 61 10.51 -18.42 -9.38
C GLU A 61 10.08 -18.39 -7.91
N ARG A 62 8.92 -17.80 -7.62
CA ARG A 62 8.38 -17.74 -6.27
C ARG A 62 7.87 -19.10 -5.81
N CYS A 63 7.20 -19.82 -6.70
CA CYS A 63 6.74 -21.18 -6.45
C CYS A 63 7.93 -22.11 -6.27
N ASN A 64 8.94 -22.02 -7.12
CA ASN A 64 10.14 -22.82 -7.05
C ASN A 64 10.91 -22.59 -5.74
N ARG A 65 11.13 -21.34 -5.32
CA ARG A 65 11.73 -20.99 -4.04
C ARG A 65 10.89 -21.47 -2.84
N SER A 66 9.57 -21.56 -2.98
CA SER A 66 8.67 -21.92 -1.89
C SER A 66 8.43 -23.43 -1.78
N TYR A 67 8.56 -24.17 -2.88
CA TYR A 67 8.18 -25.58 -2.96
C TYR A 67 9.29 -26.52 -3.36
N GLY A 68 10.28 -26.10 -4.16
CA GLY A 68 11.46 -26.79 -4.73
C GLY A 68 11.46 -28.32 -4.76
N ASP A 69 11.32 -28.94 -3.58
CA ASP A 69 11.31 -30.39 -3.36
C ASP A 69 10.03 -30.85 -2.67
N PHE A 70 8.87 -30.46 -3.20
CA PHE A 70 7.60 -30.91 -2.64
C PHE A 70 7.36 -32.42 -2.90
N LYS A 71 6.57 -33.00 -2.00
CA LYS A 71 5.96 -34.33 -2.18
C LYS A 71 4.45 -34.19 -2.33
N VAL A 72 3.87 -34.97 -3.22
CA VAL A 72 2.42 -35.14 -3.30
C VAL A 72 2.00 -36.05 -2.15
N ALA A 73 1.27 -35.49 -1.18
CA ALA A 73 0.80 -36.23 -0.01
C ALA A 73 -0.55 -36.90 -0.28
N SER A 74 -1.43 -36.24 -1.02
CA SER A 74 -2.70 -36.82 -1.47
C SER A 74 -3.27 -36.07 -2.66
N VAL A 75 -4.05 -36.76 -3.48
CA VAL A 75 -4.83 -36.19 -4.57
C VAL A 75 -6.29 -36.48 -4.32
N VAL A 76 -7.14 -35.47 -4.47
CA VAL A 76 -8.60 -35.60 -4.39
C VAL A 76 -9.17 -35.12 -5.71
N GLN A 77 -9.64 -36.04 -6.54
CA GLN A 77 -10.41 -35.69 -7.73
C GLN A 77 -11.82 -35.30 -7.28
N VAL A 78 -12.18 -34.03 -7.53
CA VAL A 78 -13.51 -33.50 -7.21
C VAL A 78 -14.48 -33.80 -8.36
N SER A 79 -14.00 -33.65 -9.61
CA SER A 79 -14.68 -34.03 -10.86
C SER A 79 -13.61 -34.20 -11.95
N ASP A 80 -14.01 -34.54 -13.19
CA ASP A 80 -13.10 -34.59 -14.34
C ASP A 80 -12.50 -33.20 -14.66
N LEU A 81 -13.19 -32.11 -14.27
CA LEU A 81 -12.81 -30.74 -14.52
C LEU A 81 -12.19 -30.05 -13.30
N GLN A 82 -12.16 -30.71 -12.14
CA GLN A 82 -11.60 -30.12 -10.92
C GLN A 82 -10.81 -31.16 -10.13
N VAL A 83 -9.57 -30.79 -9.78
CA VAL A 83 -8.69 -31.63 -8.92
C VAL A 83 -8.06 -30.78 -7.84
N LYS A 84 -7.93 -31.38 -6.64
CA LYS A 84 -7.18 -30.81 -5.51
C LYS A 84 -6.04 -31.75 -5.14
N VAL A 85 -4.87 -31.14 -4.84
CA VAL A 85 -3.71 -31.89 -4.37
C VAL A 85 -3.16 -31.28 -3.11
N ARG A 86 -2.80 -32.14 -2.15
CA ARG A 86 -2.05 -31.75 -0.96
C ARG A 86 -0.58 -31.97 -1.22
N LEU A 87 0.20 -30.90 -1.04
CA LEU A 87 1.64 -30.88 -1.21
C LEU A 87 2.32 -30.69 0.15
N GLU A 88 3.44 -31.38 0.38
CA GLU A 88 4.33 -31.19 1.51
C GLU A 88 5.69 -30.77 0.99
N SER A 89 6.23 -29.67 1.51
CA SER A 89 7.50 -29.06 1.12
C SER A 89 8.51 -29.17 2.26
N PRO A 90 9.83 -29.11 1.99
CA PRO A 90 10.84 -29.07 3.03
C PRO A 90 10.54 -27.99 4.08
N GLY A 91 10.78 -28.31 5.37
CA GLY A 91 10.47 -27.43 6.49
C GLY A 91 9.00 -27.44 6.90
N ASP A 92 8.33 -28.59 6.74
CA ASP A 92 6.95 -28.88 7.20
C ASP A 92 5.86 -27.95 6.65
N LYS A 93 6.11 -27.32 5.51
CA LYS A 93 5.09 -26.52 4.85
C LYS A 93 4.15 -27.43 4.07
N LYS A 94 2.85 -27.29 4.35
CA LYS A 94 1.77 -28.03 3.69
C LYS A 94 0.89 -27.06 2.89
N PHE A 95 0.46 -27.49 1.69
CA PHE A 95 -0.36 -26.68 0.81
C PHE A 95 -1.47 -27.53 0.19
N THR A 96 -2.61 -26.91 -0.05
CA THR A 96 -3.60 -27.44 -0.98
C THR A 96 -3.51 -26.62 -2.27
N LEU A 97 -3.30 -27.28 -3.38
CA LEU A 97 -3.42 -26.72 -4.72
C LEU A 97 -4.71 -27.23 -5.33
N SER A 98 -5.52 -26.33 -5.91
CA SER A 98 -6.73 -26.69 -6.62
C SER A 98 -6.66 -26.13 -8.04
N ILE A 99 -7.01 -26.96 -9.01
CA ILE A 99 -7.09 -26.60 -10.43
C ILE A 99 -8.50 -26.91 -10.93
N GLU A 100 -9.08 -25.93 -11.62
CA GLU A 100 -10.30 -26.11 -12.42
C GLU A 100 -9.98 -25.80 -13.88
N VAL A 101 -10.62 -26.50 -14.80
CA VAL A 101 -10.40 -26.36 -16.23
C VAL A 101 -11.71 -26.12 -16.99
N GLU A 102 -11.60 -25.60 -18.22
CA GLU A 102 -12.73 -25.49 -19.15
C GLU A 102 -13.38 -26.86 -19.39
N ASP A 103 -14.67 -26.88 -19.62
CA ASP A 103 -15.45 -28.09 -19.94
C ASP A 103 -15.26 -28.61 -21.41
N ARG A 104 -14.52 -27.85 -22.23
CA ARG A 104 -14.23 -28.12 -23.63
C ARG A 104 -12.74 -28.15 -23.90
N GLU A 105 -12.34 -28.92 -24.90
CA GLU A 105 -10.96 -28.93 -25.39
C GLU A 105 -10.46 -27.50 -25.74
N PRO A 106 -9.21 -27.15 -25.43
CA PRO A 106 -8.15 -28.03 -24.87
C PRO A 106 -8.14 -28.09 -23.31
N HIS A 107 -9.26 -27.86 -22.64
CA HIS A 107 -9.40 -27.88 -21.16
C HIS A 107 -8.38 -26.98 -20.45
N ARG A 108 -8.36 -25.70 -20.81
CA ARG A 108 -7.44 -24.74 -20.23
C ARG A 108 -7.77 -24.49 -18.77
N ILE A 109 -6.78 -24.19 -17.98
CA ILE A 109 -6.94 -23.83 -16.57
C ILE A 109 -7.74 -22.52 -16.48
N THR A 110 -8.89 -22.57 -15.80
CA THR A 110 -9.75 -21.41 -15.51
C THR A 110 -9.56 -20.90 -14.10
N VAL A 111 -9.22 -21.79 -13.15
CA VAL A 111 -8.96 -21.46 -11.75
C VAL A 111 -7.72 -22.19 -11.27
N LEU A 112 -6.83 -21.46 -10.64
CA LEU A 112 -5.69 -21.99 -9.91
C LEU A 112 -5.65 -21.37 -8.53
N THR A 113 -5.90 -22.17 -7.49
CA THR A 113 -5.82 -21.72 -6.11
C THR A 113 -4.76 -22.47 -5.34
N ARG A 114 -4.15 -21.79 -4.37
CA ARG A 114 -3.12 -22.32 -3.51
C ARG A 114 -3.34 -21.85 -2.08
N ASP A 115 -3.70 -22.78 -1.21
CA ASP A 115 -3.94 -22.50 0.20
C ASP A 115 -2.89 -23.21 1.06
N ARG A 116 -2.24 -22.47 1.93
CA ARG A 116 -1.33 -23.04 2.91
C ARG A 116 -2.14 -23.74 4.00
N ILE A 117 -1.84 -25.01 4.28
CA ILE A 117 -2.39 -25.73 5.42
C ILE A 117 -1.59 -25.29 6.65
N LEU A 118 -2.26 -24.76 7.64
CA LEU A 118 -1.67 -24.25 8.86
C LEU A 118 -2.03 -25.18 10.02
N ASP A 119 -1.07 -25.41 10.92
CA ASP A 119 -1.29 -26.18 12.15
C ASP A 119 -1.92 -25.31 13.27
N PHE A 120 -2.42 -24.12 12.92
CA PHE A 120 -3.04 -23.16 13.82
C PHE A 120 -4.19 -22.44 13.12
N ASP A 121 -5.16 -22.04 13.91
CA ASP A 121 -6.30 -21.27 13.42
C ASP A 121 -5.85 -19.84 13.08
N VAL A 122 -6.10 -19.42 11.83
CA VAL A 122 -5.79 -18.06 11.34
C VAL A 122 -7.04 -17.49 10.72
N VAL A 123 -7.60 -16.50 11.39
CA VAL A 123 -8.80 -15.79 10.95
C VAL A 123 -8.55 -14.28 10.93
N SER A 124 -9.35 -13.54 10.20
CA SER A 124 -9.37 -12.09 10.22
C SER A 124 -10.77 -11.55 9.98
N ARG A 125 -10.96 -10.33 10.41
CA ARG A 125 -12.21 -9.59 10.22
C ARG A 125 -11.93 -8.12 10.06
N GLU A 126 -12.91 -7.37 9.59
CA GLU A 126 -12.90 -5.91 9.69
C GLU A 126 -12.82 -5.49 11.16
N ALA A 127 -11.95 -4.54 11.45
CA ALA A 127 -11.83 -3.93 12.77
C ALA A 127 -12.84 -2.81 12.95
N THR A 128 -13.26 -2.62 14.17
CA THR A 128 -14.18 -1.57 14.59
C THR A 128 -13.49 -0.58 15.53
N LEU A 129 -14.15 0.53 15.88
CA LEU A 129 -13.64 1.47 16.88
C LEU A 129 -13.35 0.81 18.23
N ALA A 130 -14.07 -0.25 18.59
CA ALA A 130 -13.83 -1.00 19.83
C ALA A 130 -12.47 -1.72 19.84
N ASP A 131 -11.88 -1.95 18.67
CA ASP A 131 -10.57 -2.62 18.52
C ASP A 131 -9.38 -1.63 18.62
N ALA A 132 -9.62 -0.32 18.75
CA ALA A 132 -8.57 0.71 18.67
C ALA A 132 -7.39 0.45 19.60
N ALA A 133 -7.63 0.06 20.85
CA ALA A 133 -6.59 -0.26 21.82
C ALA A 133 -5.74 -1.47 21.42
N VAL A 134 -6.37 -2.52 20.87
CA VAL A 134 -5.70 -3.72 20.38
C VAL A 134 -4.84 -3.42 19.15
N LEU A 135 -5.36 -2.63 18.21
CA LEU A 135 -4.64 -2.20 17.02
C LEU A 135 -3.42 -1.35 17.37
N ALA A 136 -3.57 -0.39 18.29
CA ALA A 136 -2.47 0.43 18.79
C ALA A 136 -1.40 -0.41 19.51
N ASP A 137 -1.79 -1.45 20.27
CA ASP A 137 -0.85 -2.36 20.90
C ASP A 137 -0.05 -3.17 19.87
N ILE A 138 -0.70 -3.71 18.83
CA ILE A 138 -0.01 -4.41 17.74
C ILE A 138 1.01 -3.49 17.08
N GLU A 139 0.66 -2.22 16.81
CA GLU A 139 1.57 -1.27 16.17
C GLU A 139 2.79 -0.95 17.04
N ARG A 140 2.58 -0.69 18.33
CA ARG A 140 3.68 -0.46 19.29
C ARG A 140 4.65 -1.64 19.39
N ARG A 141 4.15 -2.86 19.28
CA ARG A 141 4.95 -4.10 19.33
C ARG A 141 5.62 -4.48 18.01
N CYS A 142 5.38 -3.71 16.95
CA CYS A 142 5.95 -3.92 15.62
C CYS A 142 6.79 -2.71 15.19
N PRO A 143 7.93 -2.42 15.85
CA PRO A 143 8.78 -1.30 15.47
C PRO A 143 9.31 -1.48 14.03
N ILE A 144 9.45 -0.36 13.34
CA ILE A 144 10.07 -0.29 12.00
C ILE A 144 11.57 -0.19 12.19
N VAL A 145 12.32 -1.08 11.56
CA VAL A 145 13.78 -0.98 11.50
C VAL A 145 14.14 0.03 10.41
N LEU A 146 14.76 1.15 10.78
CA LEU A 146 15.20 2.20 9.86
C LEU A 146 16.61 1.95 9.33
N SER A 147 17.52 1.53 10.22
CA SER A 147 18.91 1.17 9.92
C SER A 147 19.46 0.29 11.04
N ASP A 148 20.70 -0.14 10.96
CA ASP A 148 21.32 -0.96 11.99
C ASP A 148 21.28 -0.30 13.37
N GLY A 149 20.53 -0.91 14.28
CA GLY A 149 20.35 -0.44 15.65
C GLY A 149 19.44 0.77 15.82
N VAL A 150 18.77 1.22 14.75
CA VAL A 150 17.76 2.30 14.82
C VAL A 150 16.39 1.74 14.53
N THR A 151 15.46 1.93 15.46
CA THR A 151 14.05 1.53 15.30
C THR A 151 13.12 2.71 15.48
N MET A 152 11.97 2.65 14.82
CA MET A 152 10.90 3.62 14.98
C MET A 152 9.60 2.91 15.35
N THR A 153 9.04 3.29 16.47
CA THR A 153 7.70 2.85 16.90
C THR A 153 6.69 3.97 16.61
N ILE A 154 5.56 3.61 16.01
CA ILE A 154 4.43 4.51 15.83
C ILE A 154 3.47 4.27 17.00
N ASP A 155 3.26 5.28 17.83
CA ASP A 155 2.31 5.23 18.95
C ASP A 155 1.11 6.12 18.62
N ARG A 156 -0.04 5.50 18.39
CA ARG A 156 -1.31 6.18 18.07
C ARG A 156 -2.17 6.49 19.29
N GLY A 157 -1.62 6.35 20.49
CA GLY A 157 -2.38 6.57 21.72
C GLY A 157 -3.68 5.76 21.73
N ASP A 158 -4.77 6.44 22.04
CA ASP A 158 -6.12 5.84 22.09
C ASP A 158 -6.91 5.98 20.77
N ASP A 159 -6.33 6.65 19.76
CA ASP A 159 -7.03 6.97 18.51
C ASP A 159 -6.36 6.36 17.28
N TYR A 160 -6.41 5.05 17.20
CA TYR A 160 -5.85 4.31 16.06
C TYR A 160 -6.40 4.77 14.70
N PHE A 161 -7.67 5.18 14.65
CA PHE A 161 -8.38 5.52 13.42
C PHE A 161 -8.20 6.96 12.94
N ALA A 162 -7.35 7.76 13.59
CA ALA A 162 -7.14 9.16 13.19
C ALA A 162 -6.73 9.32 11.71
N PHE A 163 -5.86 8.45 11.21
CA PHE A 163 -5.44 8.43 9.80
C PHE A 163 -6.58 8.03 8.86
N THR A 164 -7.25 6.94 9.18
CA THR A 164 -8.25 6.38 8.28
C THR A 164 -9.49 7.25 8.15
N ARG A 165 -9.81 8.07 9.17
CA ARG A 165 -10.93 9.03 9.07
C ARG A 165 -10.74 10.08 7.97
N LEU A 166 -9.52 10.32 7.52
CA LEU A 166 -9.22 11.24 6.42
C LEU A 166 -9.33 10.55 5.03
N MET A 167 -9.38 9.23 5.00
CA MET A 167 -9.54 8.45 3.76
C MET A 167 -11.01 8.39 3.33
N ASP A 168 -11.26 8.29 2.02
CA ASP A 168 -12.63 8.21 1.49
C ASP A 168 -13.29 6.87 1.78
N ASP A 169 -12.72 5.81 1.27
CA ASP A 169 -13.19 4.45 1.40
C ASP A 169 -12.04 3.60 1.91
N PHE A 170 -12.15 3.13 3.13
CA PHE A 170 -11.10 2.37 3.79
C PHE A 170 -11.62 1.14 4.52
N LEU A 171 -10.73 0.22 4.78
CA LEU A 171 -10.95 -0.92 5.66
C LEU A 171 -9.70 -1.16 6.49
N VAL A 172 -9.89 -1.37 7.78
CA VAL A 172 -8.85 -1.87 8.69
C VAL A 172 -9.15 -3.34 8.97
N ALA A 173 -8.24 -4.24 8.58
CA ALA A 173 -8.37 -5.66 8.83
C ALA A 173 -7.53 -6.06 10.06
N LEU A 174 -8.16 -6.70 11.04
CA LEU A 174 -7.54 -7.26 12.24
C LEU A 174 -7.46 -8.78 12.12
N GLY A 175 -6.26 -9.30 12.19
CA GLY A 175 -5.97 -10.73 12.08
C GLY A 175 -5.66 -11.39 13.41
N PHE A 176 -6.03 -12.66 13.53
CA PHE A 176 -5.90 -13.48 14.73
C PHE A 176 -5.18 -14.78 14.43
N VAL A 177 -4.41 -15.27 15.40
CA VAL A 177 -3.80 -16.58 15.40
C VAL A 177 -4.22 -17.30 16.69
N ASN A 178 -4.91 -18.44 16.57
CA ASN A 178 -5.48 -19.18 17.71
C ASN A 178 -6.32 -18.27 18.63
N GLY A 179 -7.17 -17.44 18.05
CA GLY A 179 -8.04 -16.51 18.75
C GLY A 179 -7.35 -15.27 19.36
N LYS A 180 -6.02 -15.13 19.24
CA LYS A 180 -5.29 -13.96 19.77
C LYS A 180 -5.01 -12.95 18.66
N PRO A 181 -5.18 -11.63 18.89
CA PRO A 181 -4.81 -10.59 17.96
C PRO A 181 -3.33 -10.71 17.55
N ALA A 182 -3.05 -10.66 16.27
CA ALA A 182 -1.74 -11.02 15.75
C ALA A 182 -1.22 -10.09 14.65
N GLY A 183 -2.08 -9.31 14.00
CA GLY A 183 -1.66 -8.37 12.96
C GLY A 183 -2.78 -7.48 12.48
N VAL A 184 -2.40 -6.44 11.79
CA VAL A 184 -3.30 -5.44 11.19
C VAL A 184 -2.79 -5.02 9.82
N ASN A 185 -3.71 -4.66 8.94
CA ASN A 185 -3.41 -3.95 7.70
C ASN A 185 -4.57 -3.00 7.38
N VAL A 186 -4.25 -1.91 6.68
CA VAL A 186 -5.22 -0.94 6.16
C VAL A 186 -5.21 -1.02 4.65
N ALA A 187 -6.37 -1.05 4.04
CA ALA A 187 -6.56 -0.80 2.62
C ALA A 187 -7.51 0.38 2.43
N ALA A 188 -7.22 1.22 1.45
CA ALA A 188 -8.10 2.31 1.06
C ALA A 188 -8.29 2.29 -0.45
N LEU A 189 -9.54 2.43 -0.89
CA LEU A 189 -9.90 2.48 -2.30
C LEU A 189 -10.07 3.93 -2.72
N HIS A 190 -9.26 4.39 -3.68
CA HIS A 190 -9.31 5.74 -4.20
C HIS A 190 -8.97 5.79 -5.69
N THR A 191 -9.18 6.94 -6.30
CA THR A 191 -8.88 7.16 -7.72
C THR A 191 -7.61 7.96 -7.88
N VAL A 192 -6.77 7.55 -8.84
CA VAL A 192 -5.56 8.27 -9.27
C VAL A 192 -5.61 8.48 -10.77
N ARG A 193 -4.92 9.51 -11.28
CA ARG A 193 -4.78 9.77 -12.72
C ARG A 193 -3.38 9.42 -13.19
N VAL A 194 -3.27 8.54 -14.18
CA VAL A 194 -1.99 8.11 -14.78
C VAL A 194 -2.11 8.24 -16.29
N GLY A 195 -1.18 8.99 -16.93
CA GLY A 195 -1.21 9.21 -18.37
C GLY A 195 -2.50 9.88 -18.86
N GLY A 196 -3.15 10.70 -18.03
CA GLY A 196 -4.41 11.39 -18.35
C GLY A 196 -5.66 10.51 -18.19
N ARG A 197 -5.55 9.27 -17.74
CA ARG A 197 -6.65 8.34 -17.50
C ARG A 197 -6.80 8.05 -16.01
N ASP A 198 -8.04 7.98 -15.55
CA ASP A 198 -8.37 7.68 -14.16
C ASP A 198 -8.37 6.16 -13.91
N TYR A 199 -7.75 5.74 -12.81
CA TYR A 199 -7.67 4.37 -12.32
C TYR A 199 -8.11 4.32 -10.87
N ARG A 200 -8.95 3.34 -10.55
CA ARG A 200 -9.37 3.07 -9.17
C ARG A 200 -8.41 2.05 -8.56
N ILE A 201 -7.72 2.42 -7.48
CA ILE A 201 -6.67 1.59 -6.90
C ILE A 201 -6.88 1.34 -5.42
N ASN A 202 -6.41 0.18 -4.94
CA ASN A 202 -6.29 -0.12 -3.52
C ASN A 202 -4.91 0.32 -3.01
N ALA A 203 -4.86 1.27 -2.09
CA ALA A 203 -3.64 1.63 -1.37
C ALA A 203 -3.53 0.80 -0.09
N PHE A 204 -2.44 0.03 0.05
CA PHE A 204 -2.14 -0.74 1.25
C PHE A 204 -1.16 0.01 2.15
N ALA A 205 -1.56 0.21 3.41
CA ALA A 205 -0.80 0.95 4.41
C ALA A 205 -0.80 0.22 5.77
N HIS A 206 0.12 0.60 6.63
CA HIS A 206 0.16 0.18 8.04
C HIS A 206 0.14 -1.33 8.31
N LEU A 207 0.69 -2.14 7.40
CA LEU A 207 0.84 -3.57 7.65
C LEU A 207 1.75 -3.82 8.86
N ARG A 208 1.21 -4.49 9.87
CA ARG A 208 1.94 -4.96 11.05
C ARG A 208 1.54 -6.40 11.36
N ILE A 209 2.53 -7.24 11.56
CA ILE A 209 2.34 -8.62 12.05
C ILE A 209 3.30 -8.81 13.19
N LEU A 210 2.78 -9.18 14.36
CA LEU A 210 3.59 -9.44 15.55
C LEU A 210 4.70 -10.44 15.23
N PRO A 211 5.95 -10.23 15.70
CA PRO A 211 7.10 -11.07 15.35
C PRO A 211 6.84 -12.57 15.55
N GLU A 212 6.21 -12.95 16.67
CA GLU A 212 5.86 -14.32 17.01
C GLU A 212 4.78 -14.94 16.10
N HIS A 213 4.11 -14.13 15.31
CA HIS A 213 3.06 -14.55 14.36
C HIS A 213 3.44 -14.40 12.90
N GLN A 214 4.67 -13.94 12.60
CA GLN A 214 5.16 -13.87 11.24
C GLN A 214 5.28 -15.27 10.61
N LYS A 215 5.18 -15.34 9.28
CA LYS A 215 5.23 -16.58 8.48
C LYS A 215 4.13 -17.60 8.76
N LYS A 216 3.10 -17.25 9.53
CA LYS A 216 1.95 -18.11 9.85
C LYS A 216 0.75 -17.92 8.91
N GLY A 217 0.91 -17.32 7.74
CA GLY A 217 -0.16 -17.15 6.75
C GLY A 217 -1.16 -16.02 7.06
N LEU A 218 -0.92 -15.21 8.08
CA LEU A 218 -1.81 -14.15 8.52
C LEU A 218 -2.06 -13.09 7.43
N TRP A 219 -1.04 -12.80 6.61
CA TRP A 219 -1.18 -11.92 5.46
C TRP A 219 -2.30 -12.37 4.50
N GLY A 220 -2.33 -13.66 4.17
CA GLY A 220 -3.38 -14.21 3.30
C GLY A 220 -4.78 -14.16 3.93
N ALA A 221 -4.88 -14.32 5.26
CA ALA A 221 -6.16 -14.18 5.96
C ALA A 221 -6.64 -12.72 5.94
N ILE A 222 -5.75 -11.77 6.19
CA ILE A 222 -6.04 -10.33 6.14
C ILE A 222 -6.50 -9.92 4.73
N ASN A 223 -5.82 -10.40 3.68
CA ASN A 223 -6.21 -10.08 2.30
C ASN A 223 -7.60 -10.59 1.93
N ARG A 224 -8.04 -11.74 2.45
CA ARG A 224 -9.42 -12.20 2.20
C ARG A 224 -10.48 -11.20 2.68
N VAL A 225 -10.25 -10.50 3.78
CA VAL A 225 -11.18 -9.44 4.25
C VAL A 225 -11.24 -8.28 3.26
N PHE A 226 -10.11 -7.94 2.63
CA PHE A 226 -10.09 -6.93 1.57
C PHE A 226 -10.78 -7.43 0.30
N ASP A 227 -10.54 -8.67 -0.11
CA ASP A 227 -11.17 -9.28 -1.29
C ASP A 227 -12.70 -9.37 -1.14
N GLU A 228 -13.20 -9.59 0.09
CA GLU A 228 -14.64 -9.59 0.40
C GLU A 228 -15.26 -8.20 0.30
N LYS A 229 -14.58 -7.15 0.78
CA LYS A 229 -15.06 -5.77 0.70
C LYS A 229 -14.86 -5.17 -0.69
N TYR A 230 -13.72 -5.48 -1.31
CA TYR A 230 -13.33 -4.98 -2.63
C TYR A 230 -13.16 -6.16 -3.59
N PRO A 231 -14.27 -6.75 -4.06
CA PRO A 231 -14.23 -7.93 -4.93
C PRO A 231 -13.57 -7.61 -6.27
N GLU A 232 -13.23 -8.65 -7.01
CA GLU A 232 -12.63 -8.55 -8.36
C GLU A 232 -13.40 -7.58 -9.24
N GLY A 233 -12.70 -6.67 -9.90
CA GLY A 233 -13.27 -5.61 -10.73
C GLY A 233 -13.67 -4.33 -9.96
N SER A 234 -13.58 -4.29 -8.62
CA SER A 234 -13.79 -3.06 -7.85
C SER A 234 -12.62 -2.08 -7.95
N SER A 235 -11.44 -2.55 -8.34
CA SER A 235 -10.25 -1.74 -8.59
C SER A 235 -9.52 -2.18 -9.85
N ASP A 236 -8.80 -1.25 -10.47
CA ASP A 236 -7.93 -1.50 -11.63
C ASP A 236 -6.55 -2.02 -11.21
N GLY A 237 -6.18 -1.81 -9.94
CA GLY A 237 -4.89 -2.20 -9.41
C GLY A 237 -4.69 -1.88 -7.95
N SER A 238 -3.45 -1.98 -7.50
CA SER A 238 -3.09 -1.68 -6.11
C SER A 238 -1.73 -1.01 -5.98
N THR A 239 -1.53 -0.29 -4.87
CA THR A 239 -0.27 0.39 -4.55
C THR A 239 0.17 0.11 -3.12
N ALA A 240 1.48 0.22 -2.88
CA ALA A 240 2.09 0.19 -1.56
C ALA A 240 3.27 1.17 -1.52
N TYR A 241 3.57 1.71 -0.33
CA TYR A 241 4.53 2.80 -0.14
C TYR A 241 5.61 2.44 0.90
N PRO A 242 6.39 1.36 0.72
CA PRO A 242 7.46 1.04 1.66
C PRO A 242 8.60 2.06 1.61
N SER A 243 9.25 2.32 2.77
CA SER A 243 10.56 2.98 2.78
C SER A 243 11.56 2.21 1.91
N VAL A 244 12.51 2.90 1.29
CA VAL A 244 13.62 2.30 0.54
C VAL A 244 14.43 1.34 1.42
N ASP A 245 14.47 1.57 2.73
CA ASP A 245 15.19 0.76 3.71
C ASP A 245 14.40 -0.48 4.17
N ASN A 246 13.12 -0.60 3.81
CA ASN A 246 12.29 -1.75 4.17
C ASN A 246 12.56 -2.96 3.26
N ALA A 247 13.76 -3.53 3.37
CA ALA A 247 14.20 -4.66 2.56
C ALA A 247 13.28 -5.89 2.66
N ALA A 248 12.60 -6.09 3.79
CA ALA A 248 11.68 -7.21 3.98
C ALA A 248 10.44 -7.06 3.08
N MET A 249 9.84 -5.87 3.05
CA MET A 249 8.68 -5.56 2.22
C MET A 249 9.05 -5.57 0.72
N LEU A 250 10.19 -4.96 0.37
CA LEU A 250 10.68 -4.92 -1.01
C LEU A 250 10.96 -6.33 -1.56
N ARG A 251 11.54 -7.24 -0.74
CA ARG A 251 11.70 -8.66 -1.12
C ARG A 251 10.35 -9.37 -1.31
N GLY A 252 9.34 -9.03 -0.52
CA GLY A 252 7.98 -9.59 -0.67
C GLY A 252 7.37 -9.31 -2.04
N PHE A 253 7.72 -8.18 -2.64
CA PHE A 253 7.27 -7.79 -3.97
C PHE A 253 8.23 -8.17 -5.10
N ALA A 254 9.40 -8.74 -4.81
CA ALA A 254 10.35 -9.15 -5.85
C ALA A 254 9.74 -10.22 -6.76
N GLY A 255 9.90 -10.05 -8.08
CA GLY A 255 9.37 -10.96 -9.10
C GLY A 255 7.86 -10.83 -9.37
N ALA A 256 7.16 -9.85 -8.80
CA ALA A 256 5.82 -9.51 -9.25
C ALA A 256 5.90 -8.48 -10.38
N PRO A 257 5.04 -8.60 -11.43
CA PRO A 257 4.93 -7.58 -12.47
C PRO A 257 4.47 -6.27 -11.85
N ARG A 258 5.33 -5.28 -11.91
CA ARG A 258 5.12 -4.02 -11.24
C ARG A 258 6.01 -2.94 -11.83
N TRP A 259 5.58 -1.72 -11.71
CA TRP A 259 6.50 -0.61 -11.81
C TRP A 259 6.76 -0.02 -10.41
N SER A 260 7.88 0.67 -10.26
CA SER A 260 8.20 1.39 -9.03
C SER A 260 8.89 2.71 -9.35
N THR A 261 8.54 3.72 -8.57
CA THR A 261 9.16 5.04 -8.60
C THR A 261 9.36 5.53 -7.17
N HIS A 262 9.82 6.76 -6.98
CA HIS A 262 10.12 7.27 -5.65
C HIS A 262 9.28 8.50 -5.32
N GLN A 263 8.82 8.52 -4.08
CA GLN A 263 8.25 9.67 -3.41
C GLN A 263 9.21 10.13 -2.32
N ILE A 264 9.28 11.43 -2.10
CA ILE A 264 10.14 12.04 -1.08
C ILE A 264 9.25 12.62 0.01
N ARG A 265 9.55 12.32 1.26
CA ARG A 265 9.02 13.02 2.43
C ARG A 265 10.08 13.96 2.96
N ALA A 266 9.86 15.24 2.81
CA ALA A 266 10.71 16.29 3.38
C ALA A 266 10.23 16.62 4.80
N GLN A 267 11.14 16.65 5.76
CA GLN A 267 10.88 17.03 7.15
C GLN A 267 11.33 18.47 7.39
N LEU A 268 10.39 19.37 7.58
CA LEU A 268 10.64 20.77 7.88
C LEU A 268 10.64 20.97 9.42
N PRO A 269 11.61 21.70 9.99
CA PRO A 269 11.62 21.96 11.42
C PRO A 269 10.51 22.94 11.81
N CYS A 270 9.79 22.63 12.89
CA CYS A 270 8.81 23.52 13.46
C CYS A 270 9.44 24.32 14.60
N ALA A 271 9.47 25.65 14.43
CA ALA A 271 9.95 26.59 15.44
C ALA A 271 8.98 27.78 15.55
N PRO A 272 8.87 28.41 16.73
CA PRO A 272 8.06 29.61 16.88
C PRO A 272 8.48 30.70 15.87
N LEU A 273 7.50 31.30 15.21
CA LEU A 273 7.77 32.38 14.25
C LEU A 273 8.02 33.72 14.99
N ALA A 274 9.08 34.37 14.57
CA ALA A 274 9.31 35.78 14.91
C ALA A 274 8.66 36.64 13.80
N GLY A 275 7.50 37.23 14.07
CA GLY A 275 6.86 38.17 13.14
C GLY A 275 5.42 37.81 12.76
N PRO A 276 4.77 38.61 11.90
CA PRO A 276 3.39 38.38 11.49
C PRO A 276 3.26 37.12 10.64
N GLN A 277 2.19 36.39 10.87
CA GLN A 277 1.90 35.19 10.05
C GLN A 277 1.45 35.59 8.65
N VAL A 278 2.08 35.02 7.64
CA VAL A 278 1.69 35.18 6.25
C VAL A 278 0.43 34.40 5.93
N GLY A 279 -0.42 34.95 5.08
CA GLY A 279 -1.68 34.35 4.69
C GLY A 279 -2.74 34.37 5.81
N ARG A 280 -3.92 33.91 5.49
CA ARG A 280 -5.05 33.80 6.39
C ARG A 280 -5.59 32.37 6.42
N PRO A 281 -6.33 31.94 7.45
CA PRO A 281 -7.13 30.74 7.39
C PRO A 281 -8.12 30.80 6.22
N ALA A 282 -8.34 29.66 5.57
CA ALA A 282 -9.34 29.54 4.52
C ALA A 282 -10.74 29.41 5.12
N THR A 283 -11.73 29.65 4.28
CA THR A 283 -13.15 29.44 4.55
C THR A 283 -13.78 28.63 3.39
N PRO A 284 -14.97 28.07 3.52
CA PRO A 284 -15.65 27.38 2.42
C PRO A 284 -15.78 28.21 1.14
N ARG A 285 -15.83 29.56 1.25
CA ARG A 285 -15.94 30.46 0.09
C ARG A 285 -14.64 30.49 -0.73
N ASP A 286 -13.54 30.09 -0.16
CA ASP A 286 -12.23 30.06 -0.83
C ASP A 286 -12.00 28.79 -1.62
N ALA A 287 -12.87 27.77 -1.50
CA ALA A 287 -12.71 26.47 -2.17
C ALA A 287 -12.46 26.57 -3.68
N PRO A 288 -13.15 27.42 -4.47
CA PRO A 288 -12.87 27.54 -5.90
C PRO A 288 -11.43 28.00 -6.19
N ARG A 289 -10.92 28.97 -5.42
CA ARG A 289 -9.55 29.48 -5.59
C ARG A 289 -8.51 28.47 -5.15
N ILE A 290 -8.75 27.76 -4.05
CA ILE A 290 -7.85 26.70 -3.58
C ILE A 290 -7.75 25.58 -4.62
N VAL A 291 -8.88 25.13 -5.15
CA VAL A 291 -8.92 24.10 -6.21
C VAL A 291 -8.14 24.54 -7.45
N GLU A 292 -8.29 25.81 -7.89
CA GLU A 292 -7.52 26.36 -9.00
C GLU A 292 -6.01 26.27 -8.74
N ILE A 293 -5.57 26.69 -7.53
CA ILE A 293 -4.15 26.68 -7.15
C ILE A 293 -3.61 25.25 -7.12
N LEU A 294 -4.30 24.32 -6.44
CA LEU A 294 -3.88 22.95 -6.31
C LEU A 294 -3.78 22.24 -7.66
N ASN A 295 -4.83 22.38 -8.49
CA ASN A 295 -4.85 21.78 -9.81
C ASN A 295 -3.77 22.33 -10.73
N ALA A 296 -3.51 23.64 -10.70
CA ALA A 296 -2.44 24.26 -11.48
C ALA A 296 -1.04 23.77 -11.01
N THR A 297 -0.85 23.60 -9.69
CA THR A 297 0.44 23.12 -9.14
C THR A 297 0.75 21.70 -9.57
N HIS A 298 -0.24 20.82 -9.52
CA HIS A 298 -0.10 19.38 -9.71
C HIS A 298 -0.56 18.90 -11.11
N GLU A 299 -0.84 19.80 -12.05
CA GLU A 299 -1.34 19.48 -13.40
C GLU A 299 -0.47 18.45 -14.12
N SER A 300 0.84 18.52 -13.92
CA SER A 300 1.81 17.63 -14.54
C SER A 300 2.19 16.41 -13.69
N ASP A 301 1.77 16.37 -12.43
CA ASP A 301 2.12 15.27 -11.54
C ASP A 301 1.27 14.01 -11.86
N GLU A 302 1.94 12.91 -12.14
CA GLU A 302 1.29 11.61 -12.28
C GLU A 302 0.72 11.15 -10.92
N MET A 303 -0.35 10.37 -10.96
CA MET A 303 -1.16 9.94 -9.82
C MET A 303 -1.96 11.05 -9.12
N TYR A 304 -1.84 12.30 -9.54
CA TYR A 304 -2.69 13.38 -9.05
C TYR A 304 -4.09 13.31 -9.70
N LEU A 305 -5.14 13.23 -8.90
CA LEU A 305 -6.52 13.41 -9.37
C LEU A 305 -6.94 14.85 -9.13
N PRO A 306 -7.21 15.64 -10.17
CA PRO A 306 -7.64 17.03 -9.99
C PRO A 306 -8.90 17.16 -9.13
N TYR A 307 -8.88 18.08 -8.21
CA TYR A 307 -10.04 18.39 -7.37
C TYR A 307 -11.13 19.11 -8.16
N THR A 308 -12.39 18.80 -7.80
CA THR A 308 -13.51 19.72 -7.98
C THR A 308 -13.74 20.49 -6.66
N VAL A 309 -14.54 21.55 -6.71
CA VAL A 309 -14.91 22.30 -5.50
C VAL A 309 -15.61 21.40 -4.49
N GLU A 310 -16.48 20.51 -4.97
CA GLU A 310 -17.24 19.55 -4.15
C GLU A 310 -16.30 18.53 -3.50
N SER A 311 -15.36 17.94 -4.26
CA SER A 311 -14.45 16.91 -3.74
C SER A 311 -13.48 17.48 -2.73
N PHE A 312 -12.96 18.70 -2.95
CA PHE A 312 -12.09 19.38 -1.98
C PHE A 312 -12.85 19.75 -0.71
N THR A 313 -14.07 20.30 -0.85
CA THR A 313 -14.94 20.62 0.30
C THR A 313 -15.22 19.37 1.13
N ALA A 314 -15.63 18.27 0.47
CA ALA A 314 -15.86 17.00 1.15
C ALA A 314 -14.61 16.48 1.88
N ARG A 315 -13.42 16.65 1.31
CA ARG A 315 -12.14 16.30 1.94
C ARG A 315 -11.91 17.10 3.23
N VAL A 316 -12.07 18.41 3.19
CA VAL A 316 -11.84 19.30 4.35
C VAL A 316 -12.87 19.06 5.45
N GLU A 317 -14.11 18.72 5.09
CA GLU A 317 -15.23 18.54 6.03
C GLU A 317 -15.41 17.10 6.51
N ARG A 318 -14.67 16.12 5.97
CA ARG A 318 -14.77 14.70 6.32
C ARG A 318 -14.48 14.42 7.78
N SER A 319 -13.45 15.02 8.34
CA SER A 319 -13.07 14.88 9.75
C SER A 319 -12.63 16.23 10.31
N PRO A 320 -13.58 17.13 10.70
CA PRO A 320 -13.27 18.47 11.17
C PRO A 320 -12.35 18.50 12.38
N ARG A 321 -12.36 17.43 13.18
CA ARG A 321 -11.43 17.26 14.30
C ARG A 321 -9.98 17.15 13.83
N ASP A 322 -9.74 16.45 12.70
CA ASP A 322 -8.41 16.12 12.20
C ASP A 322 -7.96 17.13 11.13
N TYR A 323 -8.87 17.52 10.21
CA TYR A 323 -8.61 18.47 9.13
C TYR A 323 -9.83 19.35 8.87
N CYS A 324 -9.65 20.66 8.85
CA CYS A 324 -10.74 21.63 8.69
C CYS A 324 -10.23 22.93 8.04
N TRP A 325 -11.15 23.80 7.61
CA TRP A 325 -10.86 25.06 6.93
C TRP A 325 -9.85 25.94 7.68
N GLU A 326 -9.90 25.99 9.00
CA GLU A 326 -8.99 26.81 9.83
C GLU A 326 -7.53 26.33 9.76
N ARG A 327 -7.31 25.07 9.35
CA ARG A 327 -5.99 24.44 9.16
C ARG A 327 -5.44 24.58 7.75
N VAL A 328 -6.24 25.13 6.84
CA VAL A 328 -5.83 25.49 5.48
C VAL A 328 -5.50 26.98 5.50
N ARG A 329 -4.24 27.34 5.29
CA ARG A 329 -3.80 28.72 5.13
C ARG A 329 -3.57 29.03 3.67
N MET A 330 -3.93 30.25 3.27
CA MET A 330 -3.80 30.67 1.90
C MET A 330 -3.45 32.15 1.75
N THR A 331 -2.86 32.47 0.61
CA THR A 331 -2.87 33.79 -0.04
C THR A 331 -3.74 33.70 -1.29
N ASP A 332 -3.74 34.74 -2.13
CA ASP A 332 -4.42 34.67 -3.43
C ASP A 332 -3.72 33.73 -4.42
N ARG A 333 -2.46 33.32 -4.16
CA ARG A 333 -1.61 32.58 -5.11
C ARG A 333 -0.99 31.32 -4.55
N ALA A 334 -1.12 31.04 -3.25
CA ALA A 334 -0.55 29.86 -2.61
C ALA A 334 -1.47 29.32 -1.51
N VAL A 335 -1.41 28.03 -1.26
CA VAL A 335 -2.18 27.33 -0.21
C VAL A 335 -1.35 26.23 0.43
N VAL A 336 -1.54 26.06 1.76
CA VAL A 336 -0.98 24.94 2.54
C VAL A 336 -2.02 24.51 3.60
N GLY A 337 -2.54 23.30 3.45
CA GLY A 337 -3.42 22.65 4.43
C GLY A 337 -2.66 21.63 5.26
N VAL A 338 -2.79 21.65 6.58
CA VAL A 338 -2.00 20.84 7.50
C VAL A 338 -2.89 20.06 8.46
N TRP A 339 -2.64 18.78 8.58
CA TRP A 339 -3.14 17.95 9.66
C TRP A 339 -2.08 17.90 10.80
N PRO A 340 -2.41 18.32 12.06
CA PRO A 340 -1.49 18.20 13.20
C PRO A 340 -1.50 16.75 13.73
N ALA A 341 -1.02 15.81 12.92
CA ALA A 341 -1.06 14.37 13.20
C ALA A 341 -0.44 14.02 14.58
N GLY A 342 0.55 14.80 15.02
CA GLY A 342 1.21 14.64 16.33
C GLY A 342 0.30 14.85 17.55
N ASP A 343 -0.92 15.34 17.37
CA ASP A 343 -1.93 15.36 18.42
C ASP A 343 -2.47 13.94 18.73
N SER A 344 -2.41 13.03 17.76
CA SER A 344 -2.91 11.66 17.86
C SER A 344 -1.81 10.60 17.65
N VAL A 345 -0.68 10.96 17.04
CA VAL A 345 0.38 10.02 16.64
C VAL A 345 1.75 10.53 17.07
N ARG A 346 2.52 9.68 17.75
CA ARG A 346 3.90 9.96 18.15
C ARG A 346 4.83 8.99 17.47
N PHE A 347 5.97 9.47 16.98
CA PHE A 347 7.05 8.66 16.44
C PHE A 347 8.15 8.55 17.48
N ILE A 348 8.38 7.35 17.98
CA ILE A 348 9.38 7.07 19.01
C ILE A 348 10.57 6.41 18.30
N ILE A 349 11.68 7.13 18.21
CA ILE A 349 12.91 6.66 17.58
C ILE A 349 13.88 6.23 18.67
N GLU A 350 14.36 5.00 18.58
CA GLU A 350 15.34 4.44 19.53
C GLU A 350 16.61 4.07 18.81
N SER A 351 17.75 4.54 19.30
CA SER A 351 19.09 4.29 18.76
C SER A 351 20.14 4.31 19.85
N SER A 352 20.90 3.22 19.98
CA SER A 352 22.06 3.11 20.89
C SER A 352 21.76 3.63 22.33
N GLY A 353 20.58 3.32 22.86
CA GLY A 353 20.14 3.75 24.19
C GLY A 353 19.54 5.16 24.28
N ASN A 354 19.54 5.91 23.20
CA ASN A 354 18.85 7.18 23.09
C ASN A 354 17.41 6.94 22.59
N ARG A 355 16.46 7.63 23.24
CA ARG A 355 15.05 7.63 22.84
C ARG A 355 14.62 9.06 22.53
N VAL A 356 14.15 9.28 21.32
CA VAL A 356 13.63 10.57 20.86
C VAL A 356 12.17 10.40 20.47
N GLU A 357 11.32 11.26 21.00
CA GLU A 357 9.92 11.37 20.57
C GLU A 357 9.81 12.52 19.56
N SER A 358 9.18 12.26 18.42
CA SER A 358 8.87 13.25 17.39
C SER A 358 7.37 13.32 17.19
N ARG A 359 6.83 14.55 17.24
CA ARG A 359 5.42 14.85 16.98
C ARG A 359 5.32 15.67 15.72
N ARG A 360 4.64 15.13 14.69
CA ARG A 360 4.68 15.69 13.35
C ARG A 360 3.33 16.22 12.90
N GLY A 361 3.35 17.32 12.16
CA GLY A 361 2.27 17.72 11.27
C GLY A 361 2.46 17.10 9.89
N LEU A 362 1.39 17.01 9.11
CA LEU A 362 1.41 16.49 7.76
C LEU A 362 0.75 17.50 6.82
N ALA A 363 1.47 17.99 5.82
CA ALA A 363 0.90 18.80 4.75
C ALA A 363 0.07 17.89 3.85
N LEU A 364 -1.26 18.02 3.93
CA LEU A 364 -2.19 17.22 3.15
C LEU A 364 -2.41 17.80 1.75
N ASP A 365 -2.60 19.10 1.70
CA ASP A 365 -2.87 19.82 0.46
C ASP A 365 -1.94 21.04 0.40
N TRP A 366 -1.17 21.15 -0.67
CA TRP A 366 -0.29 22.31 -0.88
C TRP A 366 -0.15 22.63 -2.36
N GLY A 367 0.00 23.91 -2.64
CA GLY A 367 0.19 24.36 -4.02
C GLY A 367 0.42 25.85 -4.10
N PHE A 368 0.90 26.30 -5.29
CA PHE A 368 1.12 27.68 -5.61
C PHE A 368 1.14 27.94 -7.11
N LEU A 369 0.72 29.11 -7.54
CA LEU A 369 0.77 29.53 -8.93
C LEU A 369 2.20 29.96 -9.31
N PRO A 370 2.60 29.88 -10.59
CA PRO A 370 3.92 30.29 -11.07
C PRO A 370 4.31 31.68 -10.57
N GLY A 371 5.53 31.81 -9.99
CA GLY A 371 6.05 33.06 -9.42
C GLY A 371 5.49 33.38 -7.99
N ALA A 372 4.87 32.40 -7.31
CA ALA A 372 4.43 32.52 -5.92
C ALA A 372 5.21 31.59 -4.96
N GLU A 373 6.41 31.14 -5.35
CA GLU A 373 7.27 30.25 -4.59
C GLU A 373 7.62 30.82 -3.21
N ASP A 374 7.82 32.14 -3.12
CA ASP A 374 8.12 32.80 -1.83
C ASP A 374 6.91 32.88 -0.93
N GLU A 375 5.70 33.10 -1.50
CA GLU A 375 4.44 33.06 -0.74
C GLU A 375 4.20 31.64 -0.18
N PHE A 376 4.42 30.62 -1.00
CA PHE A 376 4.32 29.22 -0.59
C PHE A 376 5.29 28.89 0.53
N ALA A 377 6.58 29.25 0.40
CA ALA A 377 7.56 29.05 1.46
C ALA A 377 7.18 29.77 2.76
N ALA A 378 6.67 31.00 2.66
CA ALA A 378 6.20 31.76 3.81
C ALA A 378 4.97 31.11 4.48
N LEU A 379 4.05 30.52 3.69
CA LEU A 379 2.92 29.73 4.23
C LEU A 379 3.40 28.46 4.94
N LEU A 380 4.39 27.73 4.39
CA LEU A 380 5.01 26.59 5.07
C LEU A 380 5.63 27.01 6.41
N CYS A 381 6.39 28.12 6.45
CA CYS A 381 6.91 28.68 7.69
C CYS A 381 5.79 29.02 8.68
N ALA A 382 4.70 29.64 8.21
CA ALA A 382 3.56 30.00 9.05
C ALA A 382 2.89 28.75 9.66
N GLN A 383 2.75 27.67 8.88
CA GLN A 383 2.23 26.38 9.36
C GLN A 383 3.21 25.72 10.34
N CYS A 384 4.52 25.75 10.08
CA CYS A 384 5.53 25.26 11.04
C CYS A 384 5.45 26.02 12.37
N GLY A 385 5.32 27.35 12.33
CA GLY A 385 5.15 28.15 13.54
C GLY A 385 3.86 27.83 14.32
N TRP A 386 2.76 27.62 13.62
CA TRP A 386 1.50 27.20 14.21
C TRP A 386 1.61 25.81 14.87
N LEU A 387 2.27 24.86 14.21
CA LEU A 387 2.54 23.52 14.75
C LEU A 387 3.46 23.58 15.98
N ALA A 388 4.50 24.41 15.94
CA ALA A 388 5.40 24.61 17.09
C ALA A 388 4.64 25.13 18.32
N GLY A 389 3.67 26.04 18.13
CA GLY A 389 2.78 26.52 19.21
C GLY A 389 1.91 25.40 19.82
N ARG A 390 1.77 24.26 19.14
CA ARG A 390 1.07 23.05 19.62
C ARG A 390 2.03 21.98 20.16
N GLY A 391 3.33 22.27 20.20
CA GLY A 391 4.36 21.34 20.65
C GLY A 391 4.71 20.25 19.63
N LEU A 392 4.45 20.48 18.32
CA LEU A 392 4.92 19.62 17.25
C LEU A 392 6.28 20.14 16.75
N ASP A 393 7.19 19.23 16.44
CA ASP A 393 8.58 19.52 16.11
C ASP A 393 8.89 19.46 14.61
N ARG A 394 8.02 18.85 13.80
CA ARG A 394 8.21 18.63 12.36
C ARG A 394 6.92 18.89 11.58
N LEU A 395 7.10 19.34 10.32
CA LEU A 395 6.09 19.29 9.28
C LEU A 395 6.59 18.38 8.16
N SER A 396 5.88 17.29 7.91
CA SER A 396 6.16 16.41 6.78
C SER A 396 5.46 16.93 5.53
N VAL A 397 6.22 17.11 4.44
CA VAL A 397 5.73 17.50 3.11
C VAL A 397 6.12 16.43 2.10
N PHE A 398 5.15 15.86 1.39
CA PHE A 398 5.40 14.87 0.35
C PHE A 398 5.55 15.55 -1.02
N THR A 399 6.56 15.13 -1.77
CA THR A 399 6.91 15.67 -3.09
C THR A 399 7.73 14.66 -3.89
N SER A 400 8.07 14.94 -5.14
CA SER A 400 9.03 14.19 -5.95
C SER A 400 10.04 15.12 -6.59
N GLU A 401 11.19 14.62 -7.02
CA GLU A 401 12.28 15.45 -7.58
C GLU A 401 11.85 16.27 -8.79
N ALA A 402 10.88 15.78 -9.56
CA ALA A 402 10.35 16.47 -10.72
C ALA A 402 9.08 17.30 -10.44
N SER A 403 8.54 17.25 -9.23
CA SER A 403 7.34 18.03 -8.86
C SER A 403 7.65 19.51 -8.76
N HIS A 404 6.69 20.32 -9.18
CA HIS A 404 6.75 21.76 -9.01
C HIS A 404 6.88 22.12 -7.51
N GLY A 405 7.87 22.92 -7.13
CA GLY A 405 8.13 23.27 -5.73
C GLY A 405 9.13 22.38 -5.00
N TYR A 406 9.59 21.26 -5.57
CA TYR A 406 10.54 20.36 -4.89
C TYR A 406 11.78 21.11 -4.35
N GLU A 407 12.44 21.90 -5.15
CA GLU A 407 13.65 22.62 -4.74
C GLU A 407 13.39 23.59 -3.58
N ARG A 408 12.20 24.21 -3.53
CA ARG A 408 11.83 25.09 -2.43
C ARG A 408 11.60 24.31 -1.14
N VAL A 409 10.88 23.19 -1.20
CA VAL A 409 10.65 22.29 -0.06
C VAL A 409 11.98 21.70 0.43
N ARG A 410 12.82 21.24 -0.49
CA ARG A 410 14.14 20.68 -0.20
C ARG A 410 15.04 21.67 0.55
N ALA A 411 15.06 22.93 0.10
CA ALA A 411 15.88 23.98 0.73
C ALA A 411 15.47 24.28 2.19
N MET A 412 14.23 24.00 2.57
CA MET A 412 13.70 24.17 3.92
C MET A 412 13.82 22.91 4.79
N ALA A 413 14.04 21.75 4.18
CA ALA A 413 14.06 20.47 4.87
C ALA A 413 15.37 20.24 5.61
N ILE A 414 15.26 19.64 6.78
CA ILE A 414 16.42 19.18 7.57
C ILE A 414 16.68 17.68 7.34
N GLU A 415 15.73 16.97 6.74
CA GLU A 415 15.79 15.56 6.45
C GLU A 415 14.94 15.25 5.21
N LEU A 416 15.43 14.34 4.37
CA LEU A 416 14.69 13.81 3.21
C LEU A 416 14.63 12.29 3.32
N GLU A 417 13.44 11.76 3.41
CA GLU A 417 13.18 10.32 3.47
C GLU A 417 12.61 9.87 2.11
N ARG A 418 13.10 8.73 1.58
CA ARG A 418 12.63 8.19 0.31
C ARG A 418 11.74 6.99 0.50
N PHE A 419 10.64 6.95 -0.24
CA PHE A 419 9.72 5.82 -0.31
C PHE A 419 9.66 5.29 -1.72
N VAL A 420 9.53 3.99 -1.85
CA VAL A 420 9.24 3.34 -3.13
C VAL A 420 7.73 3.29 -3.30
N VAL A 421 7.23 3.89 -4.36
CA VAL A 421 5.83 3.70 -4.79
C VAL A 421 5.80 2.48 -5.68
N ILE A 422 5.17 1.42 -5.22
CA ILE A 422 5.03 0.15 -5.94
C ILE A 422 3.59 0.02 -6.39
N SER A 423 3.38 -0.17 -7.69
CA SER A 423 2.03 -0.34 -8.25
C SER A 423 1.93 -1.61 -9.08
N PHE A 424 0.74 -2.19 -9.04
CA PHE A 424 0.34 -3.39 -9.75
C PHE A 424 -0.97 -3.14 -10.48
N GLY A 425 -1.12 -3.66 -11.68
CA GLY A 425 -2.38 -3.61 -12.44
C GLY A 425 -2.67 -2.30 -13.16
N ILE A 426 -1.94 -1.21 -12.86
CA ILE A 426 -2.03 0.06 -13.60
C ILE A 426 -0.75 0.28 -14.40
N PRO A 427 -0.82 1.00 -15.56
CA PRO A 427 0.36 1.27 -16.36
C PRO A 427 1.41 2.10 -15.62
N GLU A 428 2.66 1.95 -16.03
CA GLU A 428 3.73 2.80 -15.53
C GLU A 428 3.45 4.26 -15.93
N PRO A 429 3.58 5.23 -15.00
CA PRO A 429 3.43 6.63 -15.32
C PRO A 429 4.45 7.06 -16.38
N LEU A 430 3.97 7.40 -17.57
CA LEU A 430 4.81 7.84 -18.67
C LEU A 430 5.49 9.16 -18.32
N GLY A 431 6.80 9.11 -18.08
CA GLY A 431 7.58 10.29 -17.78
C GLY A 431 7.49 10.77 -16.32
N ALA A 432 7.16 9.90 -15.37
CA ALA A 432 7.16 10.25 -13.93
C ALA A 432 8.48 10.87 -13.47
N ALA A 433 9.61 10.45 -14.05
CA ALA A 433 10.91 11.09 -13.82
C ALA A 433 11.01 12.53 -14.35
N ALA A 434 10.17 12.93 -15.32
CA ALA A 434 10.18 14.25 -15.95
C ALA A 434 8.98 15.12 -15.54
N ARG A 435 7.89 14.51 -15.04
CA ARG A 435 6.63 15.21 -14.75
C ARG A 435 6.34 15.36 -13.27
N GLY A 436 6.99 14.63 -12.41
CA GLY A 436 6.64 14.55 -11.00
C GLY A 436 5.64 13.46 -10.68
N LEU A 437 5.53 13.19 -9.39
CA LEU A 437 4.63 12.19 -8.84
C LEU A 437 3.94 12.78 -7.61
N TYR A 438 2.64 12.67 -7.58
CA TYR A 438 1.82 12.99 -6.42
C TYR A 438 1.24 11.71 -5.81
N VAL A 439 1.48 11.50 -4.54
CA VAL A 439 0.74 10.51 -3.75
C VAL A 439 0.13 11.23 -2.56
N ASP A 440 -1.15 11.07 -2.36
CA ASP A 440 -1.84 11.70 -1.24
C ASP A 440 -1.20 11.26 0.09
N PRO A 441 -0.73 12.23 0.91
CA PRO A 441 -0.01 11.97 2.14
C PRO A 441 -0.74 11.10 3.16
N ILE A 442 -2.05 11.00 3.09
CA ILE A 442 -2.85 10.19 4.03
C ILE A 442 -2.64 8.67 3.85
N TYR A 443 -2.08 8.22 2.73
CA TYR A 443 -1.83 6.81 2.45
C TYR A 443 -0.43 6.33 2.88
N PHE A 444 0.40 7.22 3.44
CA PHE A 444 1.76 6.89 3.91
C PHE A 444 1.88 6.46 5.37
#